data_38e52aae091901f19cc2626ac2730eda
#
_entry.id   38e52aae091901f19cc2626ac2730eda
#
_cell.length_a   1.000
_cell.length_b   1.000
_cell.length_c   1.000
_cell.angle_alpha   90.00
_cell.angle_beta   90.00
_cell.angle_gamma   90.00
#
_symmetry.space_group_name_H-M   'P 1'
#
loop_
_entity.id
_entity.type
_entity.pdbx_description
1 polymer ?
#
loop_
_entity_poly.entity_id
_entity_poly.type
_entity_poly.pdbx_seq_one_letter_code
_entity_poly.pdbx_strand_id
1 'polypeptide(L)'
;MRREKALHILVEHHQELRERFGVKSLRLFGSVARDEASEGSDVDILVDFEEIPTLFGFLRLRTYLQDLLGAKVDLITETGLKERARHSVEKDAINVA
;
A
#
# COMPACT_ATOMS: atom_id res chain seq x y z
N MET A 1 -4.89 -6.00 11.63
CA MET A 1 -4.96 -6.81 10.39
C MET A 1 -3.73 -7.68 10.27
N ARG A 2 -3.90 -8.92 9.90
CA ARG A 2 -2.79 -9.85 9.73
C ARG A 2 -2.15 -9.66 8.36
N ARG A 3 -0.83 -9.87 8.31
CA ARG A 3 -0.03 -9.75 7.07
C ARG A 3 -0.59 -10.61 5.94
N GLU A 4 -0.87 -11.88 6.21
CA GLU A 4 -1.37 -12.81 5.20
C GLU A 4 -2.70 -12.36 4.60
N LYS A 5 -3.59 -11.85 5.42
CA LYS A 5 -4.89 -11.35 4.96
C LYS A 5 -4.70 -10.15 4.04
N ALA A 6 -3.86 -9.20 4.44
CA ALA A 6 -3.59 -8.01 3.65
C ALA A 6 -2.97 -8.39 2.30
N LEU A 7 -1.95 -9.24 2.31
CA LEU A 7 -1.28 -9.69 1.08
C LEU A 7 -2.25 -10.43 0.16
N HIS A 8 -3.08 -11.31 0.70
CA HIS A 8 -4.05 -12.07 -0.10
C HIS A 8 -5.02 -11.13 -0.83
N ILE A 9 -5.59 -10.17 -0.11
CA ILE A 9 -6.52 -9.21 -0.69
C ILE A 9 -5.85 -8.38 -1.78
N LEU A 10 -4.66 -7.87 -1.51
CA LEU A 10 -3.95 -7.01 -2.46
C LEU A 10 -3.51 -7.77 -3.71
N VAL A 11 -3.03 -9.00 -3.55
CA VAL A 11 -2.65 -9.84 -4.69
C VAL A 11 -3.87 -10.18 -5.54
N GLU A 12 -5.00 -10.49 -4.95
CA GLU A 12 -6.24 -10.77 -5.68
C GLU A 12 -6.67 -9.60 -6.57
N HIS A 13 -6.40 -8.38 -6.13
CA HIS A 13 -6.86 -7.18 -6.82
C HIS A 13 -5.74 -6.45 -7.60
N HIS A 14 -4.55 -7.06 -7.72
CA HIS A 14 -3.41 -6.39 -8.35
C HIS A 14 -3.65 -6.01 -9.81
N GLN A 15 -4.38 -6.83 -10.55
CA GLN A 15 -4.68 -6.56 -11.95
C GLN A 15 -5.60 -5.33 -12.09
N GLU A 16 -6.61 -5.23 -11.24
CA GLU A 16 -7.50 -4.07 -11.21
C GLU A 16 -6.75 -2.80 -10.79
N LEU A 17 -5.84 -2.92 -9.82
CA LEU A 17 -5.00 -1.80 -9.40
C LEU A 17 -4.15 -1.29 -10.56
N ARG A 18 -3.57 -2.20 -11.33
CA ARG A 18 -2.77 -1.86 -12.50
C ARG A 18 -3.61 -1.21 -13.59
N GLU A 19 -4.72 -1.81 -13.96
CA GLU A 19 -5.54 -1.36 -15.08
C GLU A 19 -6.34 -0.10 -14.77
N ARG A 20 -6.90 -0.02 -13.58
CA ARG A 20 -7.80 1.06 -13.17
C ARG A 20 -7.08 2.27 -12.61
N PHE A 21 -6.00 2.03 -11.87
CA PHE A 21 -5.29 3.10 -11.15
C PHE A 21 -3.87 3.36 -11.67
N GLY A 22 -3.41 2.60 -12.63
CA GLY A 22 -2.07 2.78 -13.18
C GLY A 22 -0.95 2.40 -12.22
N VAL A 23 -1.21 1.49 -11.31
CA VAL A 23 -0.21 1.03 -10.35
C VAL A 23 0.83 0.18 -11.05
N LYS A 24 2.11 0.56 -10.94
CA LYS A 24 3.23 -0.19 -11.47
C LYS A 24 3.71 -1.23 -10.46
N SER A 25 3.88 -0.83 -9.21
CA SER A 25 4.26 -1.73 -8.14
C SER A 25 3.59 -1.31 -6.83
N LEU A 26 3.41 -2.27 -5.96
CA LEU A 26 2.79 -2.07 -4.66
C LEU A 26 3.56 -2.88 -3.63
N ARG A 27 3.93 -2.25 -2.53
CA ARG A 27 4.64 -2.91 -1.43
C ARG A 27 3.95 -2.62 -0.11
N LEU A 28 3.83 -3.66 0.71
CA LEU A 28 3.33 -3.55 2.07
C LEU A 28 4.52 -3.36 3.00
N PHE A 29 4.44 -2.40 3.92
CA PHE A 29 5.50 -2.17 4.90
C PHE A 29 4.92 -1.82 6.26
N GLY A 30 5.77 -1.52 7.23
CA GLY A 30 5.34 -1.15 8.56
C GLY A 30 4.81 -2.31 9.40
N SER A 31 3.95 -2.01 10.37
CA SER A 31 3.50 -2.98 11.37
C SER A 31 2.76 -4.18 10.77
N VAL A 32 1.94 -3.96 9.75
CA VAL A 32 1.22 -5.07 9.10
C VAL A 32 2.20 -5.99 8.39
N ALA A 33 3.21 -5.45 7.71
CA ALA A 33 4.23 -6.26 7.04
C ALA A 33 5.03 -7.10 8.04
N ARG A 34 5.27 -6.59 9.23
CA ARG A 34 5.94 -7.33 10.31
C ARG A 34 5.01 -8.28 11.05
N ASP A 35 3.73 -8.26 10.72
CA ASP A 35 2.67 -9.01 11.42
C ASP A 35 2.57 -8.63 12.91
N GLU A 36 2.80 -7.36 13.20
CA GLU A 36 2.78 -6.78 14.54
C GLU A 36 1.67 -5.76 14.73
N ALA A 37 0.76 -5.64 13.74
CA ALA A 37 -0.30 -4.66 13.80
C ALA A 37 -1.32 -5.00 14.88
N SER A 38 -1.70 -3.98 15.64
CA SER A 38 -2.80 -4.07 16.60
C SER A 38 -4.08 -3.57 15.95
N GLU A 39 -5.20 -3.75 16.65
CA GLU A 39 -6.48 -3.18 16.23
C GLU A 39 -6.35 -1.66 16.17
N GLY A 40 -6.75 -1.09 15.05
CA GLY A 40 -6.64 0.35 14.80
C GLY A 40 -5.32 0.80 14.19
N SER A 41 -4.37 -0.10 13.96
CA SER A 41 -3.15 0.24 13.22
C SER A 41 -3.46 0.52 11.76
N ASP A 42 -2.78 1.53 11.19
CA ASP A 42 -2.90 1.82 9.76
C ASP A 42 -2.15 0.76 8.95
N VAL A 43 -2.61 0.53 7.73
CA VAL A 43 -1.92 -0.33 6.78
C VAL A 43 -1.01 0.55 5.93
N ASP A 44 0.29 0.36 6.03
CA ASP A 44 1.28 1.16 5.32
C ASP A 44 1.60 0.57 3.97
N ILE A 45 1.33 1.32 2.90
CA ILE A 45 1.49 0.85 1.53
C ILE A 45 2.33 1.85 0.73
N LEU A 46 3.36 1.34 0.08
CA LEU A 46 4.19 2.11 -0.84
C LEU A 46 3.75 1.79 -2.27
N VAL A 47 3.41 2.81 -3.03
CA VAL A 47 2.95 2.66 -4.41
C VAL A 47 3.89 3.36 -5.39
N ASP A 48 4.14 2.71 -6.51
CA ASP A 48 4.77 3.31 -7.68
C ASP A 48 3.79 3.24 -8.83
N PHE A 49 3.70 4.31 -9.61
CA PHE A 49 2.76 4.44 -10.72
C PHE A 49 3.48 4.40 -12.06
N GLU A 50 2.81 3.89 -13.10
CA GLU A 50 3.31 4.01 -14.48
C GLU A 50 3.38 5.46 -14.92
N GLU A 51 2.36 6.24 -14.56
CA GLU A 51 2.32 7.67 -14.78
C GLU A 51 1.90 8.36 -13.50
N ILE A 52 2.47 9.53 -13.22
CA ILE A 52 2.14 10.28 -12.00
C ILE A 52 0.65 10.64 -12.02
N PRO A 53 -0.13 10.19 -11.05
CA PRO A 53 -1.56 10.48 -11.01
C PRO A 53 -1.82 11.92 -10.57
N THR A 54 -3.05 12.38 -10.83
CA THR A 54 -3.54 13.60 -10.20
C THR A 54 -3.76 13.36 -8.71
N LEU A 55 -3.93 14.44 -7.95
CA LEU A 55 -4.27 14.32 -6.54
C LEU A 55 -5.55 13.51 -6.35
N PHE A 56 -6.56 13.75 -7.18
CA PHE A 56 -7.82 13.00 -7.10
C PHE A 56 -7.63 11.51 -7.40
N GLY A 57 -6.79 11.19 -8.38
CA GLY A 57 -6.47 9.79 -8.69
C GLY A 57 -5.78 9.10 -7.53
N PHE A 58 -4.84 9.77 -6.88
CA PHE A 58 -4.17 9.25 -5.69
C PHE A 58 -5.15 9.00 -4.55
N LEU A 59 -6.03 9.95 -4.27
CA LEU A 59 -7.01 9.82 -3.20
C LEU A 59 -8.05 8.72 -3.48
N ARG A 60 -8.43 8.54 -4.75
CA ARG A 60 -9.32 7.43 -5.13
C ARG A 60 -8.67 6.08 -4.89
N LEU A 61 -7.38 5.97 -5.18
CA LEU A 61 -6.64 4.74 -4.92
C LEU A 61 -6.62 4.45 -3.41
N ARG A 62 -6.33 5.45 -2.60
CA ARG A 62 -6.35 5.28 -1.14
C ARG A 62 -7.72 4.81 -0.65
N THR A 63 -8.79 5.44 -1.11
CA THR A 63 -10.16 5.06 -0.73
C THR A 63 -10.48 3.63 -1.16
N TYR A 64 -10.11 3.28 -2.37
CA TYR A 64 -10.28 1.91 -2.89
C TYR A 64 -9.57 0.89 -2.01
N LEU A 65 -8.32 1.16 -1.65
CA LEU A 65 -7.55 0.26 -0.78
C LEU A 65 -8.16 0.16 0.62
N GLN A 66 -8.63 1.27 1.17
CA GLN A 66 -9.30 1.26 2.48
C GLN A 66 -10.58 0.42 2.45
N ASP A 67 -11.35 0.53 1.38
CA ASP A 67 -12.58 -0.26 1.22
C ASP A 67 -12.27 -1.75 1.08
N LEU A 68 -11.23 -2.10 0.32
CA LEU A 68 -10.81 -3.50 0.16
C LEU A 68 -10.34 -4.11 1.47
N LEU A 69 -9.51 -3.39 2.18
CA LEU A 69 -8.86 -3.90 3.39
C LEU A 69 -9.72 -3.75 4.65
N GLY A 70 -10.73 -2.90 4.58
CA GLY A 70 -11.56 -2.60 5.76
C GLY A 70 -10.75 -1.93 6.87
N ALA A 71 -9.72 -1.18 6.52
CA ALA A 71 -8.81 -0.54 7.46
C ALA A 71 -8.29 0.77 6.88
N LYS A 72 -7.78 1.63 7.74
CA LYS A 72 -7.17 2.88 7.31
C LYS A 72 -5.85 2.60 6.61
N VAL A 73 -5.61 3.25 5.49
CA VAL A 73 -4.41 3.05 4.69
C VAL A 73 -3.58 4.33 4.68
N ASP A 74 -2.31 4.18 5.03
CA ASP A 74 -1.29 5.21 4.85
C ASP A 74 -0.58 4.93 3.53
N LEU A 75 -0.98 5.66 2.48
CA LEU A 75 -0.49 5.45 1.12
C LEU A 75 0.61 6.44 0.81
N ILE A 76 1.78 5.94 0.48
CA ILE A 76 2.98 6.75 0.21
C ILE A 76 3.51 6.42 -1.17
N THR A 77 3.89 7.44 -1.93
CA THR A 77 4.57 7.27 -3.22
C THR A 77 6.08 7.16 -3.00
N GLU A 78 6.78 6.57 -3.96
CA GLU A 78 8.25 6.48 -3.90
C GLU A 78 8.90 7.87 -3.81
N THR A 79 8.37 8.84 -4.55
CA THR A 79 8.90 10.21 -4.55
C THR A 79 8.58 10.97 -3.27
N GLY A 80 7.49 10.60 -2.59
CA GLY A 80 7.08 11.21 -1.34
C GLY A 80 7.66 10.53 -0.10
N LEU A 81 8.49 9.52 -0.29
CA LEU A 81 9.05 8.73 0.80
C LEU A 81 10.10 9.53 1.56
N LYS A 82 9.83 9.80 2.84
CA LYS A 82 10.78 10.47 3.72
C LYS A 82 11.87 9.48 4.13
N GLU A 83 13.07 9.99 4.42
CA GLU A 83 14.21 9.17 4.80
C GLU A 83 13.91 8.20 5.94
N ARG A 84 13.17 8.67 6.94
CA ARG A 84 12.76 7.83 8.08
C ARG A 84 11.89 6.64 7.65
N ALA A 85 10.93 6.89 6.78
CA ALA A 85 10.06 5.84 6.24
C ALA A 85 10.82 4.93 5.30
N ARG A 86 11.79 5.47 4.56
CA ARG A 86 12.63 4.70 3.65
C ARG A 86 13.38 3.57 4.38
N HIS A 87 13.90 3.84 5.56
CA HIS A 87 14.56 2.81 6.36
C HIS A 87 13.60 1.67 6.70
N SER A 88 12.39 2.00 7.14
CA SER A 88 11.34 1.01 7.44
C SER A 88 10.96 0.21 6.20
N VAL A 89 10.83 0.87 5.05
CA VAL A 89 10.52 0.21 3.79
C VAL A 89 11.61 -0.77 3.39
N GLU A 90 12.86 -0.34 3.43
CA GLU A 90 13.99 -1.21 3.07
C GLU A 90 14.08 -2.45 3.95
N LYS A 91 13.77 -2.31 5.23
CA LYS A 91 13.83 -3.40 6.20
C LYS A 91 12.65 -4.35 6.09
N ASP A 92 11.44 -3.83 5.96
CA ASP A 92 10.21 -4.59 6.17
C ASP A 92 9.35 -4.79 4.91
N ALA A 93 9.61 -4.07 3.82
CA ALA A 93 8.74 -4.06 2.66
C ALA A 93 8.59 -5.42 2.00
N ILE A 94 7.35 -5.78 1.73
CA ILE A 94 6.99 -7.01 1.03
C ILE A 94 6.35 -6.64 -0.28
N ASN A 95 6.88 -7.18 -1.36
CA ASN A 95 6.38 -6.94 -2.71
C ASN A 95 5.03 -7.63 -2.89
N VAL A 96 4.02 -6.87 -3.32
CA VAL A 96 2.70 -7.42 -3.59
C VAL A 96 2.55 -7.78 -5.06
N ALA A 97 3.04 -6.92 -5.95
CA ALA A 97 2.90 -7.12 -7.37
C ALA A 97 4.00 -6.43 -8.16
#